data_e375a237aaa03f25cb823a8ee5622a04
#
_entry.id   e375a237aaa03f25cb823a8ee5622a04
#
_cell.length_a   1.000
_cell.length_b   1.000
_cell.length_c   1.000
_cell.angle_alpha   90.00
_cell.angle_beta   90.00
_cell.angle_gamma   90.00
#
_symmetry.space_group_name_H-M   'P 1'
#
loop_
_entity.id
_entity.type
_entity.pdbx_description
1 polymer ?
#
loop_
_entity_poly.entity_id
_entity_poly.type
_entity_poly.pdbx_seq_one_letter_code
_entity_poly.pdbx_strand_id
1 'polypeptide(L)'
;MTRLPKQREQADPDPKESRLPFLSGTPDLAALLDEASLSTVAKAQEVVELRRDFAARSGGQLAACARQAAARFAVGGRLLTFGNGTSATDAQQLVTLFLYPGGAARPLPAIGLASDVAVTTSLSNDIGVEVVFARQIAAFGRPTDIAVGLSTGGNSANLLRAFEEASRRGLLTIAFAGYNGGKLAELESLDYLFVASSSSVHRIQETQTTIYHVLWELIVAELGQHVPLSGSAG
;
A
#
# COMPACT_ATOMS: atom_id res chain seq x y z
N MET A 1 11.23 -69.58 -26.73
CA MET A 1 11.66 -68.20 -26.39
C MET A 1 10.47 -67.29 -26.60
N THR A 2 9.69 -67.05 -25.56
CA THR A 2 8.45 -66.26 -25.58
C THR A 2 8.80 -64.84 -25.20
N ARG A 3 8.61 -63.86 -26.12
CA ARG A 3 8.83 -62.46 -25.86
C ARG A 3 7.69 -61.91 -24.97
N LEU A 4 8.05 -61.37 -23.80
CA LEU A 4 7.17 -60.60 -22.95
C LEU A 4 6.71 -59.31 -23.64
N PRO A 5 5.46 -58.87 -23.47
CA PRO A 5 5.00 -57.60 -24.02
C PRO A 5 5.65 -56.41 -23.29
N LYS A 6 6.14 -55.43 -24.06
CA LYS A 6 6.63 -54.16 -23.54
C LYS A 6 5.52 -53.47 -22.80
N GLN A 7 5.71 -53.16 -21.50
CA GLN A 7 4.88 -52.24 -20.74
C GLN A 7 4.94 -50.87 -21.43
N ARG A 8 3.77 -50.31 -21.72
CA ARG A 8 3.66 -48.93 -22.12
C ARG A 8 4.09 -48.09 -20.93
N GLU A 9 5.18 -47.36 -21.10
CA GLU A 9 5.57 -46.25 -20.22
C GLU A 9 4.39 -45.25 -20.20
N GLN A 10 3.72 -45.13 -19.09
CA GLN A 10 2.82 -44.02 -18.84
C GLN A 10 3.70 -42.76 -18.82
N ALA A 11 3.53 -41.90 -19.81
CA ALA A 11 4.18 -40.59 -19.81
C ALA A 11 3.74 -39.85 -18.57
N ASP A 12 4.69 -39.36 -17.78
CA ASP A 12 4.43 -38.45 -16.68
C ASP A 12 3.66 -37.22 -17.23
N PRO A 13 2.58 -36.81 -16.57
CA PRO A 13 1.83 -35.64 -17.00
C PRO A 13 2.75 -34.40 -17.01
N ASP A 14 2.65 -33.58 -18.06
CA ASP A 14 3.43 -32.35 -18.22
C ASP A 14 3.35 -31.54 -16.91
N PRO A 15 4.47 -31.17 -16.27
CA PRO A 15 4.48 -30.38 -15.04
C PRO A 15 3.75 -29.04 -15.17
N LYS A 16 3.47 -28.58 -16.40
CA LYS A 16 2.68 -27.37 -16.66
C LYS A 16 1.18 -27.63 -16.56
N GLU A 17 0.68 -28.83 -16.94
CA GLU A 17 -0.74 -29.19 -16.80
C GLU A 17 -1.17 -29.35 -15.35
N SER A 18 -0.28 -29.81 -14.45
CA SER A 18 -0.58 -29.93 -13.01
C SER A 18 -0.68 -28.60 -12.26
N ARG A 19 -0.17 -27.50 -12.85
CA ARG A 19 -0.20 -26.16 -12.24
C ARG A 19 -1.41 -25.33 -12.67
N LEU A 20 -2.13 -25.75 -13.69
CA LEU A 20 -3.26 -25.05 -14.27
C LEU A 20 -4.42 -26.04 -14.55
N PRO A 21 -5.02 -26.65 -13.51
CA PRO A 21 -6.06 -27.67 -13.68
C PRO A 21 -7.31 -27.15 -14.43
N PHE A 22 -7.50 -25.83 -14.48
CA PHE A 22 -8.59 -25.19 -15.23
C PHE A 22 -8.40 -25.18 -16.76
N LEU A 23 -7.22 -25.57 -17.27
CA LEU A 23 -6.99 -25.70 -18.73
C LEU A 23 -7.39 -27.06 -19.29
N SER A 24 -7.71 -28.05 -18.44
CA SER A 24 -7.95 -29.44 -18.86
C SER A 24 -9.43 -29.88 -18.93
N GLY A 25 -10.39 -28.94 -18.83
CA GLY A 25 -11.84 -29.25 -18.95
C GLY A 25 -12.60 -28.14 -19.63
N THR A 26 -13.77 -28.44 -20.18
CA THR A 26 -14.77 -27.41 -20.53
C THR A 26 -15.40 -26.91 -19.24
N PRO A 27 -15.09 -25.68 -18.76
CA PRO A 27 -15.67 -25.19 -17.53
C PRO A 27 -17.17 -24.97 -17.69
N ASP A 28 -17.94 -25.36 -16.71
CA ASP A 28 -19.34 -24.91 -16.62
C ASP A 28 -19.33 -23.41 -16.32
N LEU A 29 -19.54 -22.64 -17.40
CA LEU A 29 -19.48 -21.17 -17.33
C LEU A 29 -20.57 -20.60 -16.40
N ALA A 30 -21.73 -21.25 -16.32
CA ALA A 30 -22.81 -20.79 -15.43
C ALA A 30 -22.41 -20.95 -13.97
N ALA A 31 -21.88 -22.12 -13.58
CA ALA A 31 -21.39 -22.36 -12.22
C ALA A 31 -20.24 -21.43 -11.84
N LEU A 32 -19.30 -21.15 -12.78
CA LEU A 32 -18.21 -20.19 -12.54
C LEU A 32 -18.71 -18.75 -12.34
N LEU A 33 -19.73 -18.32 -13.07
CA LEU A 33 -20.31 -16.99 -12.92
C LEU A 33 -21.06 -16.86 -11.60
N ASP A 34 -21.79 -17.89 -11.17
CA ASP A 34 -22.45 -17.89 -9.86
C ASP A 34 -21.44 -17.84 -8.71
N GLU A 35 -20.38 -18.65 -8.77
CA GLU A 35 -19.30 -18.65 -7.80
C GLU A 35 -18.59 -17.27 -7.76
N ALA A 36 -18.28 -16.68 -8.91
CA ALA A 36 -17.66 -15.37 -9.01
C ALA A 36 -18.55 -14.27 -8.41
N SER A 37 -19.87 -14.36 -8.65
CA SER A 37 -20.84 -13.41 -8.08
C SER A 37 -20.88 -13.49 -6.55
N LEU A 38 -21.03 -14.69 -5.99
CA LEU A 38 -21.02 -14.91 -4.54
C LEU A 38 -19.70 -14.45 -3.91
N SER A 39 -18.56 -14.79 -4.53
CA SER A 39 -17.24 -14.36 -4.09
C SER A 39 -17.08 -12.84 -4.11
N THR A 40 -17.65 -12.15 -5.11
CA THR A 40 -17.58 -10.69 -5.21
C THR A 40 -18.36 -10.02 -4.08
N VAL A 41 -19.58 -10.49 -3.81
CA VAL A 41 -20.40 -9.96 -2.71
C VAL A 41 -19.73 -10.17 -1.35
N ALA A 42 -19.22 -11.38 -1.09
CA ALA A 42 -18.50 -11.68 0.15
C ALA A 42 -17.29 -10.77 0.37
N LYS A 43 -16.48 -10.56 -0.67
CA LYS A 43 -15.33 -9.66 -0.64
C LYS A 43 -15.72 -8.20 -0.38
N ALA A 44 -16.79 -7.72 -0.98
CA ALA A 44 -17.29 -6.37 -0.74
C ALA A 44 -17.75 -6.18 0.72
N GLN A 45 -18.44 -7.16 1.29
CA GLN A 45 -18.85 -7.14 2.69
C GLN A 45 -17.64 -7.13 3.64
N GLU A 46 -16.65 -7.99 3.40
CA GLU A 46 -15.41 -8.03 4.19
C GLU A 46 -14.69 -6.68 4.19
N VAL A 47 -14.60 -6.00 3.05
CA VAL A 47 -13.96 -4.66 2.97
C VAL A 47 -14.75 -3.62 3.75
N VAL A 48 -16.09 -3.66 3.71
CA VAL A 48 -16.93 -2.74 4.49
C VAL A 48 -16.71 -2.94 5.98
N GLU A 49 -16.64 -4.18 6.46
CA GLU A 49 -16.38 -4.50 7.86
C GLU A 49 -15.00 -4.02 8.30
N LEU A 50 -13.95 -4.31 7.53
CA LEU A 50 -12.59 -3.84 7.80
C LEU A 50 -12.49 -2.31 7.92
N ARG A 51 -13.19 -1.57 7.06
CA ARG A 51 -13.23 -0.11 7.09
C ARG A 51 -13.96 0.42 8.32
N ARG A 52 -15.08 -0.21 8.72
CA ARG A 52 -15.83 0.15 9.94
C ARG A 52 -14.99 -0.09 11.19
N ASP A 53 -14.33 -1.25 11.27
CA ASP A 53 -13.46 -1.60 12.37
C ASP A 53 -12.27 -0.66 12.47
N PHE A 54 -11.66 -0.32 11.34
CA PHE A 54 -10.58 0.66 11.30
C PHE A 54 -11.05 2.03 11.80
N ALA A 55 -12.17 2.53 11.29
CA ALA A 55 -12.72 3.84 11.69
C ALA A 55 -13.03 3.89 13.19
N ALA A 56 -13.59 2.82 13.75
CA ALA A 56 -13.89 2.73 15.16
C ALA A 56 -12.63 2.74 16.06
N ARG A 57 -11.57 2.03 15.63
CA ARG A 57 -10.32 1.90 16.40
C ARG A 57 -9.36 3.07 16.23
N SER A 58 -9.27 3.61 15.02
CA SER A 58 -8.18 4.51 14.63
C SER A 58 -8.63 5.88 14.13
N GLY A 59 -9.93 6.18 14.07
CA GLY A 59 -10.44 7.44 13.53
C GLY A 59 -9.89 8.67 14.26
N GLY A 60 -9.82 8.63 15.60
CA GLY A 60 -9.23 9.72 16.38
C GLY A 60 -7.73 9.92 16.11
N GLN A 61 -6.99 8.82 15.96
CA GLN A 61 -5.57 8.86 15.61
C GLN A 61 -5.36 9.39 14.18
N LEU A 62 -6.23 9.01 13.24
CA LEU A 62 -6.18 9.50 11.86
C LEU A 62 -6.42 11.01 11.79
N ALA A 63 -7.38 11.53 12.56
CA ALA A 63 -7.63 12.97 12.65
C ALA A 63 -6.44 13.73 13.28
N ALA A 64 -5.81 13.18 14.32
CA ALA A 64 -4.61 13.76 14.92
C ALA A 64 -3.44 13.77 13.91
N CYS A 65 -3.23 12.70 13.16
CA CYS A 65 -2.26 12.60 12.09
C CYS A 65 -2.51 13.65 11.01
N ALA A 66 -3.76 13.84 10.57
CA ALA A 66 -4.13 14.83 9.57
C ALA A 66 -3.79 16.26 10.01
N ARG A 67 -4.07 16.63 11.28
CA ARG A 67 -3.70 17.94 11.82
C ARG A 67 -2.19 18.17 11.81
N GLN A 68 -1.39 17.18 12.20
CA GLN A 68 0.07 17.30 12.16
C GLN A 68 0.59 17.39 10.73
N ALA A 69 0.07 16.60 9.81
CA ALA A 69 0.43 16.65 8.39
C ALA A 69 0.05 18.01 7.76
N ALA A 70 -1.14 18.53 8.04
CA ALA A 70 -1.57 19.86 7.60
C ALA A 70 -0.63 20.97 8.12
N ALA A 71 -0.22 20.90 9.39
CA ALA A 71 0.74 21.85 9.94
C ALA A 71 2.10 21.81 9.22
N ARG A 72 2.56 20.63 8.77
CA ARG A 72 3.78 20.50 7.96
C ARG A 72 3.61 21.13 6.57
N PHE A 73 2.49 20.87 5.89
CA PHE A 73 2.19 21.51 4.61
C PHE A 73 2.06 23.03 4.72
N ALA A 74 1.47 23.54 5.81
CA ALA A 74 1.31 24.99 6.04
C ALA A 74 2.65 25.74 6.10
N VAL A 75 3.72 25.07 6.51
CA VAL A 75 5.09 25.63 6.55
C VAL A 75 5.96 25.20 5.37
N GLY A 76 5.35 24.72 4.28
CA GLY A 76 6.04 24.36 3.04
C GLY A 76 6.66 22.98 3.02
N GLY A 77 6.23 22.08 3.90
CA GLY A 77 6.61 20.68 3.90
C GLY A 77 6.08 19.91 2.68
N ARG A 78 6.68 18.78 2.38
CA ARG A 78 6.36 17.89 1.26
C ARG A 78 6.05 16.50 1.75
N LEU A 79 5.27 15.78 0.98
CA LEU A 79 5.02 14.36 1.18
C LEU A 79 6.11 13.54 0.44
N LEU A 80 6.79 12.65 1.13
CA LEU A 80 7.71 11.66 0.55
C LEU A 80 7.08 10.29 0.74
N THR A 81 6.67 9.61 -0.36
CA THR A 81 5.99 8.32 -0.29
C THR A 81 6.90 7.18 -0.76
N PHE A 82 6.78 6.02 -0.15
CA PHE A 82 7.55 4.84 -0.53
C PHE A 82 6.81 3.54 -0.18
N GLY A 83 7.15 2.47 -0.91
CA GLY A 83 6.63 1.13 -0.76
C GLY A 83 7.28 0.18 -1.76
N ASN A 84 7.03 -1.11 -1.64
CA ASN A 84 7.56 -2.13 -2.54
C ASN A 84 6.45 -2.77 -3.36
N GLY A 85 6.73 -3.15 -4.60
CA GLY A 85 5.77 -3.85 -5.47
C GLY A 85 4.45 -3.09 -5.61
N THR A 86 3.32 -3.74 -5.32
CA THR A 86 1.99 -3.12 -5.38
C THR A 86 1.83 -1.97 -4.37
N SER A 87 2.51 -2.02 -3.22
CA SER A 87 2.53 -0.89 -2.29
C SER A 87 3.28 0.33 -2.85
N ALA A 88 4.22 0.16 -3.80
CA ALA A 88 4.82 1.27 -4.53
C ALA A 88 3.81 1.94 -5.48
N THR A 89 2.91 1.14 -6.07
CA THR A 89 1.81 1.66 -6.90
C THR A 89 0.84 2.50 -6.05
N ASP A 90 0.48 2.02 -4.85
CA ASP A 90 -0.36 2.76 -3.92
C ASP A 90 0.34 4.05 -3.43
N ALA A 91 1.65 3.99 -3.15
CA ALA A 91 2.45 5.16 -2.81
C ALA A 91 2.45 6.21 -3.93
N GLN A 92 2.53 5.78 -5.20
CA GLN A 92 2.46 6.66 -6.35
C GLN A 92 1.04 7.23 -6.57
N GLN A 93 0.01 6.44 -6.31
CA GLN A 93 -1.37 6.93 -6.34
C GLN A 93 -1.60 8.01 -5.28
N LEU A 94 -1.04 7.84 -4.09
CA LEU A 94 -1.07 8.87 -3.05
C LEU A 94 -0.39 10.17 -3.52
N VAL A 95 0.77 10.09 -4.17
CA VAL A 95 1.42 11.25 -4.79
C VAL A 95 0.49 11.95 -5.79
N THR A 96 -0.14 11.17 -6.66
CA THR A 96 -1.07 11.71 -7.67
C THR A 96 -2.24 12.43 -7.01
N LEU A 97 -2.80 11.87 -5.94
CA LEU A 97 -3.90 12.46 -5.18
C LEU A 97 -3.51 13.84 -4.59
N PHE A 98 -2.28 13.99 -4.09
CA PHE A 98 -1.80 15.26 -3.53
C PHE A 98 -1.44 16.29 -4.61
N LEU A 99 -0.85 15.85 -5.74
CA LEU A 99 -0.47 16.73 -6.85
C LEU A 99 -1.66 17.15 -7.70
N TYR A 100 -2.67 16.28 -7.84
CA TYR A 100 -3.86 16.50 -8.65
C TYR A 100 -5.13 16.11 -7.89
N PRO A 101 -5.50 16.90 -6.88
CA PRO A 101 -6.56 16.55 -5.93
C PRO A 101 -7.99 16.55 -6.53
N GLY A 102 -8.17 17.09 -7.74
CA GLY A 102 -9.49 17.32 -8.30
C GLY A 102 -10.24 18.50 -7.65
N GLY A 103 -11.36 18.92 -8.26
CA GLY A 103 -12.20 19.98 -7.71
C GLY A 103 -11.46 21.30 -7.48
N ALA A 104 -11.78 21.95 -6.36
CA ALA A 104 -11.21 23.25 -5.97
C ALA A 104 -10.02 23.16 -5.00
N ALA A 105 -9.60 21.96 -4.61
CA ALA A 105 -8.47 21.76 -3.70
C ALA A 105 -7.16 22.15 -4.38
N ARG A 106 -6.27 22.81 -3.63
CA ARG A 106 -4.96 23.22 -4.14
C ARG A 106 -4.00 22.04 -4.15
N PRO A 107 -3.16 21.88 -5.20
CA PRO A 107 -2.08 20.89 -5.20
C PRO A 107 -1.15 21.05 -3.98
N LEU A 108 -0.78 19.95 -3.38
CA LEU A 108 0.20 19.86 -2.32
C LEU A 108 1.45 19.10 -2.80
N PRO A 109 2.66 19.55 -2.44
CA PRO A 109 3.89 18.94 -2.97
C PRO A 109 4.08 17.51 -2.45
N ALA A 110 4.23 16.56 -3.37
CA ALA A 110 4.44 15.14 -3.07
C ALA A 110 5.44 14.51 -4.03
N ILE A 111 6.26 13.57 -3.54
CA ILE A 111 7.31 12.87 -4.28
C ILE A 111 7.25 11.38 -3.93
N GLY A 112 7.18 10.53 -4.96
CA GLY A 112 7.27 9.06 -4.82
C GLY A 112 8.72 8.58 -4.95
N LEU A 113 9.28 8.04 -3.89
CA LEU A 113 10.68 7.59 -3.86
C LEU A 113 10.92 6.27 -4.63
N ALA A 114 9.86 5.55 -5.00
CA ALA A 114 9.94 4.37 -5.85
C ALA A 114 9.82 4.67 -7.34
N SER A 115 9.58 5.92 -7.73
CA SER A 115 9.23 6.27 -9.12
C SER A 115 10.43 6.43 -10.03
N ASP A 116 11.61 6.75 -9.50
CA ASP A 116 12.85 6.83 -10.27
C ASP A 116 13.50 5.45 -10.34
N VAL A 117 13.29 4.77 -11.46
CA VAL A 117 13.83 3.42 -11.71
C VAL A 117 15.35 3.43 -11.76
N ALA A 118 15.98 4.48 -12.30
CA ALA A 118 17.43 4.57 -12.38
C ALA A 118 18.06 4.69 -10.98
N VAL A 119 17.54 5.55 -10.13
CA VAL A 119 18.00 5.69 -8.74
C VAL A 119 17.75 4.39 -7.96
N THR A 120 16.56 3.80 -8.09
CA THR A 120 16.20 2.57 -7.38
C THR A 120 17.10 1.41 -7.75
N THR A 121 17.33 1.18 -9.05
CA THR A 121 18.17 0.06 -9.53
C THR A 121 19.65 0.28 -9.25
N SER A 122 20.16 1.50 -9.39
CA SER A 122 21.56 1.83 -9.09
C SER A 122 21.87 1.61 -7.60
N LEU A 123 21.06 2.18 -6.70
CA LEU A 123 21.25 1.99 -5.26
C LEU A 123 21.10 0.52 -4.85
N SER A 124 20.16 -0.20 -5.45
CA SER A 124 19.97 -1.64 -5.17
C SER A 124 21.16 -2.48 -5.59
N ASN A 125 21.75 -2.19 -6.75
CA ASN A 125 22.90 -2.92 -7.30
C ASN A 125 24.20 -2.61 -6.53
N ASP A 126 24.44 -1.34 -6.23
CA ASP A 126 25.74 -0.88 -5.75
C ASP A 126 25.86 -0.95 -4.20
N ILE A 127 24.74 -0.84 -3.48
CA ILE A 127 24.74 -0.78 -2.01
C ILE A 127 23.85 -1.86 -1.40
N GLY A 128 22.63 -2.02 -1.93
CA GLY A 128 21.61 -2.95 -1.44
C GLY A 128 20.22 -2.33 -1.45
N VAL A 129 19.22 -3.16 -1.69
CA VAL A 129 17.79 -2.74 -1.76
C VAL A 129 17.29 -2.12 -0.44
N GLU A 130 17.88 -2.52 0.68
CA GLU A 130 17.48 -2.07 2.02
C GLU A 130 17.77 -0.58 2.29
N VAL A 131 18.59 0.08 1.47
CA VAL A 131 18.92 1.51 1.66
C VAL A 131 18.25 2.44 0.66
N VAL A 132 17.53 1.91 -0.31
CA VAL A 132 17.01 2.67 -1.46
C VAL A 132 16.20 3.88 -1.04
N PHE A 133 15.27 3.74 -0.11
CA PHE A 133 14.44 4.84 0.37
C PHE A 133 15.17 5.71 1.39
N ALA A 134 15.91 5.11 2.31
CA ALA A 134 16.68 5.84 3.32
C ALA A 134 17.70 6.80 2.68
N ARG A 135 18.39 6.39 1.61
CA ARG A 135 19.33 7.25 0.89
C ARG A 135 18.68 8.46 0.24
N GLN A 136 17.48 8.27 -0.33
CA GLN A 136 16.70 9.37 -0.91
C GLN A 136 16.18 10.33 0.17
N ILE A 137 15.68 9.80 1.29
CA ILE A 137 15.28 10.60 2.45
C ILE A 137 16.48 11.36 3.00
N ALA A 138 17.66 10.74 3.06
CA ALA A 138 18.90 11.39 3.46
C ALA A 138 19.28 12.55 2.53
N ALA A 139 18.99 12.48 1.25
CA ALA A 139 19.29 13.54 0.30
C ALA A 139 18.24 14.67 0.29
N PHE A 140 16.96 14.33 0.38
CA PHE A 140 15.86 15.28 0.15
C PHE A 140 15.14 15.72 1.42
N GLY A 141 15.09 14.84 2.45
CA GLY A 141 14.23 15.01 3.61
C GLY A 141 14.61 16.23 4.45
N ARG A 142 13.60 17.01 4.80
CA ARG A 142 13.67 18.20 5.66
C ARG A 142 12.79 18.00 6.88
N PRO A 143 13.09 18.66 8.02
CA PRO A 143 12.27 18.54 9.22
C PRO A 143 10.79 18.89 9.06
N THR A 144 10.47 19.70 8.03
CA THR A 144 9.07 20.05 7.69
C THR A 144 8.35 19.01 6.86
N ASP A 145 9.05 18.03 6.28
CA ASP A 145 8.48 17.04 5.38
C ASP A 145 7.75 15.91 6.14
N ILE A 146 6.99 15.13 5.40
CA ILE A 146 6.21 13.99 5.86
C ILE A 146 6.68 12.76 5.10
N ALA A 147 7.06 11.70 5.80
CA ALA A 147 7.44 10.41 5.23
C ALA A 147 6.27 9.42 5.36
N VAL A 148 5.75 8.93 4.24
CA VAL A 148 4.65 7.95 4.23
C VAL A 148 5.09 6.66 3.57
N GLY A 149 5.13 5.57 4.34
CA GLY A 149 5.46 4.24 3.84
C GLY A 149 4.27 3.30 3.84
N LEU A 150 4.10 2.56 2.74
CA LEU A 150 3.04 1.56 2.59
C LEU A 150 3.64 0.16 2.49
N SER A 151 3.05 -0.78 3.22
CA SER A 151 3.42 -2.19 3.22
C SER A 151 2.20 -3.06 3.49
N THR A 152 2.15 -4.24 2.89
CA THR A 152 1.13 -5.23 3.27
C THR A 152 1.54 -6.03 4.52
N GLY A 153 2.83 -6.36 4.65
CA GLY A 153 3.32 -7.21 5.74
C GLY A 153 4.08 -6.50 6.86
N GLY A 154 4.49 -5.24 6.66
CA GLY A 154 5.21 -4.46 7.68
C GLY A 154 6.64 -4.91 8.01
N ASN A 155 7.26 -5.79 7.19
CA ASN A 155 8.55 -6.43 7.52
C ASN A 155 9.71 -6.02 6.60
N SER A 156 9.48 -5.15 5.62
CA SER A 156 10.48 -4.79 4.61
C SER A 156 11.61 -3.94 5.19
N ALA A 157 12.85 -4.42 5.11
CA ALA A 157 14.02 -3.77 5.69
C ALA A 157 14.24 -2.34 5.16
N ASN A 158 13.97 -2.11 3.87
CA ASN A 158 14.12 -0.78 3.27
C ASN A 158 13.08 0.24 3.81
N LEU A 159 11.88 -0.19 4.18
CA LEU A 159 10.89 0.67 4.83
C LEU A 159 11.33 1.01 6.27
N LEU A 160 11.78 0.01 7.04
CA LEU A 160 12.27 0.21 8.40
C LEU A 160 13.39 1.25 8.43
N ARG A 161 14.43 1.06 7.62
CA ARG A 161 15.54 2.01 7.49
C ARG A 161 15.12 3.39 6.99
N ALA A 162 14.10 3.44 6.12
CA ALA A 162 13.54 4.72 5.65
C ALA A 162 12.88 5.50 6.79
N PHE A 163 12.11 4.84 7.65
CA PHE A 163 11.48 5.48 8.79
C PHE A 163 12.49 5.89 9.87
N GLU A 164 13.50 5.07 10.15
CA GLU A 164 14.60 5.42 11.04
C GLU A 164 15.31 6.70 10.57
N GLU A 165 15.65 6.78 9.27
CA GLU A 165 16.28 7.98 8.70
C GLU A 165 15.34 9.18 8.68
N ALA A 166 14.05 8.99 8.39
CA ALA A 166 13.05 10.05 8.41
C ALA A 166 12.89 10.64 9.82
N SER A 167 12.74 9.79 10.82
CA SER A 167 12.65 10.20 12.23
C SER A 167 13.92 10.94 12.67
N ARG A 168 15.12 10.41 12.37
CA ARG A 168 16.40 11.06 12.67
C ARG A 168 16.51 12.46 12.09
N ARG A 169 15.84 12.74 10.98
CA ARG A 169 15.78 14.06 10.32
C ARG A 169 14.62 14.93 10.78
N GLY A 170 13.76 14.44 11.67
CA GLY A 170 12.61 15.17 12.19
C GLY A 170 11.41 15.25 11.25
N LEU A 171 11.33 14.38 10.23
CA LEU A 171 10.14 14.24 9.40
C LEU A 171 9.00 13.67 10.25
N LEU A 172 7.76 14.02 9.91
CA LEU A 172 6.59 13.32 10.41
C LEU A 172 6.52 11.94 9.73
N THR A 173 6.46 10.86 10.51
CA THR A 173 6.50 9.49 10.01
C THR A 173 5.15 8.80 10.11
N ILE A 174 4.63 8.32 8.98
CA ILE A 174 3.32 7.69 8.86
C ILE A 174 3.46 6.37 8.12
N ALA A 175 3.07 5.27 8.74
CA ALA A 175 3.10 3.95 8.12
C ALA A 175 1.69 3.36 7.95
N PHE A 176 1.48 2.70 6.80
CA PHE A 176 0.35 1.83 6.55
C PHE A 176 0.83 0.39 6.48
N ALA A 177 0.24 -0.48 7.27
CA ALA A 177 0.58 -1.90 7.31
C ALA A 177 -0.67 -2.78 7.23
N GLY A 178 -0.47 -4.07 7.02
CA GLY A 178 -1.52 -5.07 7.08
C GLY A 178 -1.22 -6.12 8.16
N TYR A 179 -2.01 -7.18 8.19
CA TYR A 179 -1.93 -8.26 9.17
C TYR A 179 -1.97 -7.70 10.61
N ASN A 180 -0.87 -7.81 11.34
CA ASN A 180 -0.66 -7.28 12.68
C ASN A 180 0.34 -6.10 12.72
N GLY A 181 0.73 -5.56 11.57
CA GLY A 181 1.71 -4.48 11.47
C GLY A 181 3.16 -4.92 11.30
N GLY A 182 3.47 -6.20 11.58
CA GLY A 182 4.83 -6.74 11.47
C GLY A 182 5.85 -5.95 12.30
N LYS A 183 7.08 -5.87 11.82
CA LYS A 183 8.17 -5.11 12.46
C LYS A 183 7.92 -3.59 12.52
N LEU A 184 7.04 -3.05 11.66
CA LEU A 184 6.63 -1.64 11.77
C LEU A 184 5.89 -1.37 13.07
N ALA A 185 5.19 -2.34 13.64
CA ALA A 185 4.51 -2.19 14.93
C ALA A 185 5.47 -2.13 16.13
N GLU A 186 6.72 -2.55 15.93
CA GLU A 186 7.78 -2.53 16.96
C GLU A 186 8.72 -1.32 16.80
N LEU A 187 8.51 -0.50 15.75
CA LEU A 187 9.42 0.57 15.37
C LEU A 187 9.10 1.86 16.14
N GLU A 188 9.93 2.22 17.11
CA GLU A 188 9.77 3.43 17.94
C GLU A 188 9.90 4.76 17.15
N SER A 189 10.46 4.70 15.94
CA SER A 189 10.64 5.87 15.06
C SER A 189 9.39 6.27 14.28
N LEU A 190 8.24 5.60 14.51
CA LEU A 190 6.97 5.93 13.87
C LEU A 190 6.11 6.82 14.77
N ASP A 191 5.67 7.97 14.22
CA ASP A 191 4.66 8.82 14.86
C ASP A 191 3.26 8.20 14.72
N TYR A 192 2.97 7.61 13.55
CA TYR A 192 1.67 7.01 13.24
C TYR A 192 1.82 5.68 12.50
N LEU A 193 1.10 4.66 12.98
CA LEU A 193 0.93 3.38 12.30
C LEU A 193 -0.55 3.05 12.15
N PHE A 194 -0.98 2.84 10.92
CA PHE A 194 -2.35 2.43 10.59
C PHE A 194 -2.35 1.00 10.04
N VAL A 195 -3.03 0.10 10.75
CA VAL A 195 -3.05 -1.32 10.42
C VAL A 195 -4.40 -1.75 9.87
N ALA A 196 -4.41 -2.23 8.63
CA ALA A 196 -5.54 -2.94 8.02
C ALA A 196 -5.44 -4.43 8.38
N SER A 197 -6.14 -4.86 9.43
CA SER A 197 -6.02 -6.21 9.99
C SER A 197 -6.81 -7.23 9.16
N SER A 198 -6.19 -7.78 8.11
CA SER A 198 -6.72 -8.87 7.29
C SER A 198 -5.63 -9.87 6.96
N SER A 199 -5.99 -11.12 6.65
CA SER A 199 -5.09 -12.15 6.11
C SER A 199 -4.95 -12.07 4.58
N SER A 200 -5.79 -11.29 3.91
CA SER A 200 -5.77 -11.11 2.45
C SER A 200 -5.04 -9.84 2.05
N VAL A 201 -3.97 -9.98 1.27
CA VAL A 201 -3.20 -8.85 0.73
C VAL A 201 -4.10 -7.87 -0.03
N HIS A 202 -5.06 -8.38 -0.81
CA HIS A 202 -5.99 -7.54 -1.58
C HIS A 202 -6.92 -6.72 -0.68
N ARG A 203 -7.45 -7.33 0.40
CA ARG A 203 -8.29 -6.63 1.38
C ARG A 203 -7.50 -5.56 2.14
N ILE A 204 -6.24 -5.87 2.48
CA ILE A 204 -5.32 -4.91 3.08
C ILE A 204 -5.17 -3.68 2.18
N GLN A 205 -4.83 -3.86 0.90
CA GLN A 205 -4.62 -2.76 -0.05
C GLN A 205 -5.88 -1.93 -0.28
N GLU A 206 -7.05 -2.57 -0.49
CA GLU A 206 -8.33 -1.86 -0.64
C GLU A 206 -8.69 -1.03 0.60
N THR A 207 -8.36 -1.54 1.79
CA THR A 207 -8.56 -0.81 3.04
C THR A 207 -7.55 0.33 3.19
N GLN A 208 -6.27 0.11 2.92
CA GLN A 208 -5.24 1.15 2.93
C GLN A 208 -5.59 2.28 1.97
N THR A 209 -6.08 1.95 0.76
CA THR A 209 -6.55 2.94 -0.21
C THR A 209 -7.62 3.86 0.39
N THR A 210 -8.60 3.30 1.06
CA THR A 210 -9.64 4.10 1.74
C THR A 210 -9.06 4.96 2.85
N ILE A 211 -8.16 4.42 3.67
CA ILE A 211 -7.58 5.14 4.82
C ILE A 211 -6.79 6.36 4.33
N TYR A 212 -5.93 6.21 3.31
CA TYR A 212 -5.15 7.34 2.86
C TYR A 212 -5.97 8.38 2.08
N HIS A 213 -7.08 8.00 1.43
CA HIS A 213 -8.02 8.96 0.86
C HIS A 213 -8.68 9.80 1.97
N VAL A 214 -9.16 9.15 3.03
CA VAL A 214 -9.75 9.85 4.19
C VAL A 214 -8.70 10.75 4.88
N LEU A 215 -7.45 10.26 5.02
CA LEU A 215 -6.35 11.09 5.54
C LEU A 215 -6.14 12.34 4.70
N TRP A 216 -6.13 12.20 3.37
CA TRP A 216 -6.02 13.34 2.45
C TRP A 216 -7.18 14.32 2.61
N GLU A 217 -8.43 13.84 2.65
CA GLU A 217 -9.63 14.68 2.87
C GLU A 217 -9.53 15.48 4.16
N LEU A 218 -9.10 14.84 5.25
CA LEU A 218 -8.90 15.48 6.54
C LEU A 218 -7.76 16.53 6.50
N ILE A 219 -6.64 16.24 5.83
CA ILE A 219 -5.53 17.21 5.66
C ILE A 219 -6.01 18.44 4.91
N VAL A 220 -6.74 18.25 3.82
CA VAL A 220 -7.25 19.35 2.99
C VAL A 220 -8.26 20.19 3.77
N ALA A 221 -9.13 19.57 4.55
CA ALA A 221 -10.06 20.25 5.43
C ALA A 221 -9.34 21.08 6.52
N GLU A 222 -8.32 20.52 7.17
CA GLU A 222 -7.50 21.23 8.17
C GLU A 222 -6.74 22.44 7.57
N LEU A 223 -6.42 22.38 6.26
CA LEU A 223 -5.83 23.52 5.53
C LEU A 223 -6.88 24.57 5.12
N GLY A 224 -8.14 24.42 5.55
CA GLY A 224 -9.24 25.33 5.20
C GLY A 224 -9.68 25.26 3.74
N GLN A 225 -9.40 24.17 3.05
CA GLN A 225 -9.81 23.95 1.67
C GLN A 225 -11.08 23.09 1.66
N HIS A 226 -12.03 23.46 0.80
CA HIS A 226 -13.28 22.70 0.68
C HIS A 226 -13.12 21.59 -0.36
N VAL A 227 -13.23 20.34 0.09
CA VAL A 227 -13.42 19.16 -0.78
C VAL A 227 -14.85 18.71 -0.57
N PRO A 228 -15.68 18.61 -1.62
CA PRO A 228 -16.98 17.94 -1.48
C PRO A 228 -16.70 16.50 -1.04
N LEU A 229 -17.11 16.15 0.17
CA LEU A 229 -17.07 14.76 0.61
C LEU A 229 -17.86 13.93 -0.40
N SER A 230 -17.23 12.90 -0.96
CA SER A 230 -17.79 12.04 -2.00
C SER A 230 -19.17 11.51 -1.57
N GLY A 231 -20.22 12.01 -2.18
CA GLY A 231 -21.62 11.68 -1.88
C GLY A 231 -22.62 12.75 -2.31
N SER A 232 -22.18 13.95 -2.64
CA SER A 232 -23.01 15.03 -3.17
C SER A 232 -22.67 15.35 -4.63
N ALA A 233 -22.64 14.31 -5.50
CA ALA A 233 -22.73 14.52 -6.93
C ALA A 233 -24.21 14.78 -7.24
N GLY A 234 -24.58 16.07 -7.50
CA GLY A 234 -25.82 16.45 -8.09
C GLY A 234 -25.94 16.05 -9.54
#